data_3d6d73c26779f9b751ffc088b11dfa35
#
_entry.id   3d6d73c26779f9b751ffc088b11dfa35
#
_cell.length_a   1.000
_cell.length_b   1.000
_cell.length_c   1.000
_cell.angle_alpha   90.00
_cell.angle_beta   90.00
_cell.angle_gamma   90.00
#
_symmetry.space_group_name_H-M   'P 1'
#
loop_
_entity.id
_entity.type
_entity.pdbx_description
1 polymer ?
#
loop_
_entity_poly.entity_id
_entity_poly.type
_entity_poly.pdbx_seq_one_letter_code
_entity_poly.pdbx_strand_id
1 'polypeptide(L)'
;MCIRDRVKGHGNFPVYIDSPLATEATRIFRDTDPDCFDAQTRALLEKGIDPINVPGLRISVTSDDSRMINTDRTPKVILSASGMCEAGRIRHHLKHNLWRPECTILFVGFQAVGTLGRTLIEGVDSVKLFGEPIEVKAEICQLTGMSGHADKDGLLRWVNAFTEKPRRVFVIHGEDEVENRFVDTLTEQGFTACAPYNGAQWAIGAEGAVCLQEGTKVRVEQRTGEGANRAATVFQRLLSAGKRLLRVIEHNEGGANKDLAKFADQINALCDKWDR
;
A
#
# COMPACT_ATOMS: atom_id res chain seq x y z
N MET A 1 5.66 -18.49 -11.83
CA MET A 1 6.99 -19.10 -11.58
C MET A 1 7.04 -19.47 -10.12
N CYS A 2 7.17 -20.76 -9.82
CA CYS A 2 7.06 -21.26 -8.46
C CYS A 2 8.36 -20.90 -7.69
N ILE A 3 8.24 -20.11 -6.61
CA ILE A 3 9.34 -19.81 -5.69
C ILE A 3 10.01 -21.10 -5.20
N ARG A 4 9.24 -22.18 -5.05
CA ARG A 4 9.68 -23.51 -4.63
C ARG A 4 10.86 -24.08 -5.43
N ASP A 5 10.88 -23.87 -6.75
CA ASP A 5 11.91 -24.45 -7.60
C ASP A 5 13.23 -23.65 -7.57
N ARG A 6 13.16 -22.37 -7.19
CA ARG A 6 14.35 -21.51 -7.06
C ARG A 6 15.00 -21.59 -5.69
N VAL A 7 14.28 -22.02 -4.66
CA VAL A 7 14.81 -22.19 -3.30
C VAL A 7 15.47 -23.56 -3.12
N LYS A 8 15.21 -24.52 -4.03
CA LYS A 8 15.94 -25.80 -4.06
C LYS A 8 17.43 -25.56 -4.28
N GLY A 9 18.24 -25.89 -3.27
CA GLY A 9 19.69 -25.74 -3.30
C GLY A 9 20.27 -24.59 -2.50
N HIS A 10 19.43 -23.68 -1.96
CA HIS A 10 19.89 -22.54 -1.14
C HIS A 10 19.74 -22.74 0.37
N GLY A 11 19.47 -23.98 0.81
CA GLY A 11 19.31 -24.34 2.23
C GLY A 11 17.88 -24.17 2.75
N ASN A 12 17.61 -24.77 3.89
CA ASN A 12 16.33 -24.64 4.59
C ASN A 12 16.38 -23.40 5.51
N PHE A 13 15.82 -22.29 5.07
CA PHE A 13 15.61 -21.13 5.91
C PHE A 13 14.09 -20.88 6.09
N PRO A 14 13.64 -20.40 7.24
CA PRO A 14 12.25 -20.09 7.47
C PRO A 14 11.81 -18.84 6.68
N VAL A 15 10.62 -18.92 6.10
CA VAL A 15 9.94 -17.79 5.45
C VAL A 15 8.70 -17.44 6.27
N TYR A 16 8.64 -16.24 6.80
CA TYR A 16 7.53 -15.77 7.62
C TYR A 16 6.59 -14.89 6.80
N ILE A 17 5.29 -15.19 6.82
CA ILE A 17 4.24 -14.24 6.47
C ILE A 17 3.84 -13.53 7.76
N ASP A 18 4.31 -12.30 7.94
CA ASP A 18 4.00 -11.47 9.10
C ASP A 18 3.14 -10.26 8.69
N SER A 19 1.95 -10.58 8.22
CA SER A 19 0.92 -9.61 7.83
C SER A 19 -0.46 -10.26 7.92
N PRO A 20 -1.36 -9.78 8.80
CA PRO A 20 -2.72 -10.31 8.88
C PRO A 20 -3.45 -10.26 7.54
N LEU A 21 -3.28 -9.18 6.78
CA LEU A 21 -3.89 -9.03 5.46
C LEU A 21 -3.34 -10.05 4.44
N ALA A 22 -2.03 -10.26 4.42
CA ALA A 22 -1.41 -11.25 3.53
C ALA A 22 -1.82 -12.67 3.90
N THR A 23 -1.94 -12.97 5.18
CA THR A 23 -2.44 -14.27 5.67
C THR A 23 -3.86 -14.53 5.19
N GLU A 24 -4.74 -13.54 5.33
CA GLU A 24 -6.14 -13.67 4.90
C GLU A 24 -6.25 -13.79 3.36
N ALA A 25 -5.48 -12.99 2.61
CA ALA A 25 -5.41 -13.12 1.16
C ALA A 25 -4.93 -14.51 0.73
N THR A 26 -3.90 -15.05 1.38
CA THR A 26 -3.39 -16.41 1.11
C THR A 26 -4.48 -17.47 1.36
N ARG A 27 -5.26 -17.31 2.44
CA ARG A 27 -6.39 -18.21 2.74
C ARG A 27 -7.45 -18.14 1.64
N ILE A 28 -7.85 -16.93 1.23
CA ILE A 28 -8.83 -16.75 0.15
C ILE A 28 -8.35 -17.42 -1.14
N PHE A 29 -7.08 -17.23 -1.51
CA PHE A 29 -6.51 -17.88 -2.69
C PHE A 29 -6.57 -19.41 -2.63
N ARG A 30 -6.33 -20.02 -1.47
CA ARG A 30 -6.42 -21.46 -1.28
C ARG A 30 -7.84 -21.99 -1.36
N ASP A 31 -8.81 -21.20 -0.87
CA ASP A 31 -10.23 -21.55 -0.85
C ASP A 31 -10.93 -21.20 -2.18
N THR A 32 -10.21 -20.59 -3.14
CA THR A 32 -10.76 -20.19 -4.44
C THR A 32 -10.97 -21.42 -5.34
N ASP A 33 -12.08 -21.41 -6.10
CA ASP A 33 -12.38 -22.45 -7.07
C ASP A 33 -11.24 -22.60 -8.09
N PRO A 34 -10.76 -23.84 -8.33
CA PRO A 34 -9.72 -24.13 -9.31
C PRO A 34 -9.99 -23.59 -10.72
N ASP A 35 -11.25 -23.41 -11.10
CA ASP A 35 -11.62 -22.83 -12.39
C ASP A 35 -11.22 -21.35 -12.55
N CYS A 36 -10.98 -20.66 -11.45
CA CYS A 36 -10.47 -19.29 -11.44
C CYS A 36 -8.96 -19.18 -11.74
N PHE A 37 -8.24 -20.32 -11.73
CA PHE A 37 -6.79 -20.32 -11.96
C PHE A 37 -6.46 -20.54 -13.44
N ASP A 38 -5.27 -20.08 -13.83
CA ASP A 38 -4.71 -20.38 -15.14
C ASP A 38 -4.38 -21.88 -15.30
N ALA A 39 -4.17 -22.30 -16.53
CA ALA A 39 -3.87 -23.70 -16.85
C ALA A 39 -2.59 -24.22 -16.16
N GLN A 40 -1.59 -23.35 -15.96
CA GLN A 40 -0.34 -23.69 -15.32
C GLN A 40 -0.54 -23.96 -13.81
N THR A 41 -1.29 -23.11 -13.14
CA THR A 41 -1.62 -23.27 -11.72
C THR A 41 -2.48 -24.51 -11.48
N ARG A 42 -3.49 -24.74 -12.32
CA ARG A 42 -4.31 -25.96 -12.26
C ARG A 42 -3.47 -27.23 -12.39
N ALA A 43 -2.56 -27.27 -13.37
CA ALA A 43 -1.68 -28.42 -13.56
C ALA A 43 -0.72 -28.67 -12.37
N LEU A 44 -0.39 -27.65 -11.59
CA LEU A 44 0.36 -27.82 -10.34
C LEU A 44 -0.52 -28.40 -9.25
N LEU A 45 -1.74 -27.90 -9.09
CA LEU A 45 -2.69 -28.37 -8.09
C LEU A 45 -3.09 -29.84 -8.35
N GLU A 46 -3.32 -30.25 -9.60
CA GLU A 46 -3.57 -31.64 -10.00
C GLU A 46 -2.43 -32.59 -9.60
N LYS A 47 -1.20 -32.08 -9.57
CA LYS A 47 0.00 -32.81 -9.10
C LYS A 47 0.17 -32.77 -7.57
N GLY A 48 -0.80 -32.22 -6.83
CA GLY A 48 -0.73 -32.04 -5.38
C GLY A 48 0.30 -30.98 -4.95
N ILE A 49 0.68 -30.08 -5.85
CA ILE A 49 1.62 -29.00 -5.57
C ILE A 49 0.84 -27.72 -5.30
N ASP A 50 0.82 -27.27 -4.03
CA ASP A 50 0.33 -25.94 -3.66
C ASP A 50 1.39 -24.88 -4.05
N PRO A 51 1.10 -23.98 -5.04
CA PRO A 51 2.07 -23.02 -5.53
C PRO A 51 2.41 -21.93 -4.51
N ILE A 52 1.56 -21.74 -3.49
CA ILE A 52 1.73 -20.73 -2.45
C ILE A 52 2.47 -21.29 -1.23
N ASN A 53 2.41 -22.61 -1.01
CA ASN A 53 3.00 -23.27 0.14
C ASN A 53 4.45 -23.71 -0.17
N VAL A 54 5.40 -22.94 0.30
CA VAL A 54 6.84 -23.30 0.18
C VAL A 54 7.33 -23.98 1.44
N PRO A 55 8.30 -24.93 1.34
CA PRO A 55 8.93 -25.55 2.51
C PRO A 55 9.49 -24.47 3.45
N GLY A 56 9.22 -24.58 4.75
CA GLY A 56 9.65 -23.59 5.74
C GLY A 56 8.77 -22.36 5.89
N LEU A 57 7.63 -22.28 5.17
CA LEU A 57 6.67 -21.20 5.33
C LEU A 57 6.02 -21.26 6.72
N ARG A 58 6.03 -20.13 7.41
CA ARG A 58 5.43 -19.93 8.72
C ARG A 58 4.53 -18.70 8.70
N ILE A 59 3.39 -18.77 9.35
CA ILE A 59 2.45 -17.64 9.45
C ILE A 59 2.50 -17.12 10.89
N SER A 60 2.76 -15.83 11.03
CA SER A 60 2.70 -15.14 12.31
C SER A 60 1.28 -14.58 12.51
N VAL A 61 0.57 -15.12 13.49
CA VAL A 61 -0.82 -14.73 13.77
C VAL A 61 -0.87 -13.59 14.79
N THR A 62 -0.17 -13.74 15.91
CA THR A 62 -0.22 -12.80 17.03
C THR A 62 0.85 -11.71 16.96
N SER A 63 0.66 -10.66 17.75
CA SER A 63 1.69 -9.62 17.90
C SER A 63 2.94 -10.14 18.61
N ASP A 64 2.80 -11.17 19.45
CA ASP A 64 3.92 -11.76 20.16
C ASP A 64 4.76 -12.64 19.23
N ASP A 65 4.12 -13.41 18.33
CA ASP A 65 4.83 -14.12 17.25
C ASP A 65 5.67 -13.14 16.42
N SER A 66 5.08 -12.00 16.04
CA SER A 66 5.76 -10.95 15.28
C SER A 66 6.97 -10.37 16.02
N ARG A 67 6.87 -10.17 17.33
CA ARG A 67 8.00 -9.71 18.16
C ARG A 67 9.11 -10.75 18.21
N MET A 68 8.76 -12.02 18.37
CA MET A 68 9.73 -13.11 18.43
C MET A 68 10.55 -13.23 17.14
N ILE A 69 9.96 -12.96 15.98
CA ILE A 69 10.68 -12.95 14.70
C ILE A 69 11.86 -11.96 14.73
N ASN A 70 11.68 -10.80 15.35
CA ASN A 70 12.73 -9.77 15.43
C ASN A 70 13.83 -10.10 16.46
N THR A 71 13.54 -10.90 17.46
CA THR A 71 14.53 -11.31 18.49
C THR A 71 15.36 -12.53 18.05
N ASP A 72 14.80 -13.38 17.21
CA ASP A 72 15.50 -14.55 16.66
C ASP A 72 16.52 -14.11 15.60
N ARG A 73 17.79 -14.52 15.76
CA ARG A 73 18.93 -14.18 14.88
C ARG A 73 19.16 -15.17 13.76
N THR A 74 18.40 -16.25 13.70
CA THR A 74 18.47 -17.21 12.60
C THR A 74 18.17 -16.52 11.26
N PRO A 75 19.00 -16.75 10.20
CA PRO A 75 18.70 -16.23 8.87
C PRO A 75 17.30 -16.64 8.40
N LYS A 76 16.52 -15.68 7.91
CA LYS A 76 15.12 -15.88 7.53
C LYS A 76 14.67 -14.86 6.51
N VAL A 77 13.56 -15.15 5.83
CA VAL A 77 12.84 -14.19 5.01
C VAL A 77 11.56 -13.78 5.75
N ILE A 78 11.27 -12.49 5.78
CA ILE A 78 10.05 -11.91 6.38
C ILE A 78 9.26 -11.20 5.28
N LEU A 79 8.04 -11.68 5.02
CA LEU A 79 7.08 -11.04 4.12
C LEU A 79 6.10 -10.24 4.97
N SER A 80 6.17 -8.92 4.88
CA SER A 80 5.35 -8.04 5.72
C SER A 80 4.77 -6.87 4.91
N ALA A 81 3.60 -6.40 5.29
CA ALA A 81 2.92 -5.23 4.71
C ALA A 81 3.02 -4.04 5.69
N SER A 82 2.85 -2.79 5.24
CA SER A 82 2.47 -2.33 3.90
C SER A 82 3.69 -2.21 2.98
N GLY A 83 3.44 -2.33 1.66
CA GLY A 83 4.51 -2.31 0.65
C GLY A 83 5.29 -0.99 0.59
N MET A 84 4.71 0.14 1.00
CA MET A 84 5.36 1.47 1.04
C MET A 84 5.90 1.84 2.43
N CYS A 85 5.87 0.92 3.39
CA CYS A 85 6.39 1.05 4.76
C CYS A 85 5.72 2.14 5.62
N GLU A 86 4.54 2.63 5.23
CA GLU A 86 3.83 3.68 5.97
C GLU A 86 3.04 3.16 7.16
N ALA A 87 2.63 1.90 7.13
CA ALA A 87 1.83 1.27 8.17
C ALA A 87 2.19 -0.21 8.34
N GLY A 88 1.58 -0.88 9.33
CA GLY A 88 1.70 -2.32 9.51
C GLY A 88 2.97 -2.78 10.22
N ARG A 89 3.12 -4.10 10.28
CA ARG A 89 4.20 -4.78 11.01
C ARG A 89 5.57 -4.54 10.38
N ILE A 90 5.64 -4.25 9.09
CA ILE A 90 6.90 -3.91 8.39
C ILE A 90 7.68 -2.80 9.10
N ARG A 91 7.00 -1.80 9.67
CA ARG A 91 7.67 -0.71 10.38
C ARG A 91 8.42 -1.19 11.62
N HIS A 92 7.91 -2.20 12.31
CA HIS A 92 8.61 -2.82 13.43
C HIS A 92 9.81 -3.62 12.95
N HIS A 93 9.67 -4.39 11.87
CA HIS A 93 10.81 -5.10 11.27
C HIS A 93 11.90 -4.14 10.81
N LEU A 94 11.55 -3.03 10.17
CA LEU A 94 12.51 -1.99 9.77
C LEU A 94 13.22 -1.39 10.99
N LYS A 95 12.51 -1.07 12.07
CA LYS A 95 13.13 -0.56 13.31
C LYS A 95 14.20 -1.50 13.86
N HIS A 96 13.98 -2.81 13.76
CA HIS A 96 14.89 -3.82 14.32
C HIS A 96 16.00 -4.26 13.37
N ASN A 97 15.88 -3.99 12.07
CA ASN A 97 16.78 -4.58 11.08
C ASN A 97 17.48 -3.55 10.17
N LEU A 98 17.00 -2.29 10.03
CA LEU A 98 17.64 -1.29 9.17
C LEU A 98 19.08 -0.94 9.57
N TRP A 99 19.40 -0.94 10.85
CA TRP A 99 20.73 -0.62 11.37
C TRP A 99 21.72 -1.79 11.26
N ARG A 100 21.28 -2.96 10.79
CA ARG A 100 22.05 -4.19 10.71
C ARG A 100 22.59 -4.40 9.29
N PRO A 101 23.92 -4.35 9.09
CA PRO A 101 24.51 -4.48 7.75
C PRO A 101 24.36 -5.87 7.13
N GLU A 102 24.09 -6.89 7.95
CA GLU A 102 23.80 -8.24 7.48
C GLU A 102 22.36 -8.46 6.98
N CYS A 103 21.50 -7.45 7.09
CA CYS A 103 20.12 -7.51 6.64
C CYS A 103 19.97 -6.88 5.25
N THR A 104 19.02 -7.39 4.47
CA THR A 104 18.60 -6.82 3.19
C THR A 104 17.13 -6.47 3.25
N ILE A 105 16.77 -5.26 2.84
CA ILE A 105 15.39 -4.83 2.64
C ILE A 105 15.08 -4.88 1.15
N LEU A 106 14.17 -5.78 0.77
CA LEU A 106 13.83 -6.02 -0.63
C LEU A 106 12.46 -5.44 -0.95
N PHE A 107 12.43 -4.40 -1.76
CA PHE A 107 11.20 -3.84 -2.31
C PHE A 107 10.79 -4.58 -3.59
N VAL A 108 9.57 -5.08 -3.63
CA VAL A 108 9.04 -5.86 -4.78
C VAL A 108 8.02 -5.09 -5.62
N GLY A 109 7.77 -3.82 -5.29
CA GLY A 109 6.79 -2.98 -5.98
C GLY A 109 7.18 -1.50 -5.98
N PHE A 110 6.37 -0.71 -6.68
CA PHE A 110 6.52 0.73 -6.77
C PHE A 110 6.46 1.42 -5.40
N GLN A 111 7.28 2.45 -5.23
CA GLN A 111 7.31 3.28 -4.04
C GLN A 111 6.95 4.72 -4.40
N ALA A 112 5.82 5.20 -3.89
CA ALA A 112 5.33 6.54 -4.17
C ALA A 112 6.18 7.61 -3.48
N VAL A 113 6.30 8.77 -4.12
CA VAL A 113 6.97 9.95 -3.55
C VAL A 113 6.36 10.31 -2.20
N GLY A 114 7.21 10.65 -1.24
CA GLY A 114 6.80 11.01 0.12
C GLY A 114 6.55 9.82 1.06
N THR A 115 6.75 8.58 0.61
CA THR A 115 6.66 7.38 1.46
C THR A 115 8.02 7.00 2.05
N LEU A 116 8.01 6.30 3.19
CA LEU A 116 9.23 5.78 3.80
C LEU A 116 9.96 4.80 2.86
N GLY A 117 9.22 3.95 2.13
CA GLY A 117 9.81 3.04 1.17
C GLY A 117 10.55 3.77 0.06
N ARG A 118 10.00 4.88 -0.46
CA ARG A 118 10.66 5.72 -1.46
C ARG A 118 11.93 6.36 -0.89
N THR A 119 11.86 6.92 0.30
CA THR A 119 13.00 7.51 1.00
C THR A 119 14.16 6.51 1.15
N LEU A 120 13.86 5.25 1.50
CA LEU A 120 14.87 4.20 1.62
C LEU A 120 15.51 3.85 0.26
N ILE A 121 14.73 3.76 -0.82
CA ILE A 121 15.24 3.46 -2.17
C ILE A 121 16.12 4.60 -2.70
N GLU A 122 15.80 5.85 -2.40
CA GLU A 122 16.58 7.02 -2.80
C GLU A 122 17.94 7.12 -2.11
N GLY A 123 18.17 6.34 -1.05
CA GLY A 123 19.42 6.24 -0.34
C GLY A 123 19.58 7.33 0.71
N VAL A 124 19.28 7.02 1.95
CA VAL A 124 19.43 7.90 3.11
C VAL A 124 20.21 7.19 4.22
N ASP A 125 20.99 7.94 4.97
CA ASP A 125 21.79 7.41 6.08
C ASP A 125 20.95 7.08 7.33
N SER A 126 19.81 7.73 7.48
CA SER A 126 18.91 7.51 8.61
C SER A 126 17.46 7.85 8.29
N VAL A 127 16.55 7.17 8.97
CA VAL A 127 15.09 7.42 8.89
C VAL A 127 14.50 7.48 10.29
N LYS A 128 13.33 8.13 10.42
CA LYS A 128 12.63 8.24 11.69
C LYS A 128 11.51 7.22 11.80
N LEU A 129 11.63 6.26 12.71
CA LEU A 129 10.62 5.24 13.00
C LEU A 129 10.14 5.36 14.45
N PHE A 130 8.83 5.45 14.65
CA PHE A 130 8.21 5.60 15.98
C PHE A 130 8.80 6.74 16.83
N GLY A 131 9.26 7.80 16.17
CA GLY A 131 9.87 8.95 16.84
C GLY A 131 11.39 8.84 17.06
N GLU A 132 12.00 7.70 16.82
CA GLU A 132 13.44 7.44 17.01
C GLU A 132 14.19 7.50 15.67
N PRO A 133 15.39 8.10 15.59
CA PRO A 133 16.26 8.00 14.43
C PRO A 133 16.86 6.59 14.34
N ILE A 134 16.76 5.96 13.19
CA ILE A 134 17.32 4.64 12.90
C ILE A 134 18.30 4.78 11.74
N GLU A 135 19.55 4.40 11.94
CA GLU A 135 20.55 4.33 10.88
C GLU A 135 20.16 3.29 9.82
N VAL A 136 20.48 3.59 8.56
CA VAL A 136 20.28 2.67 7.43
C VAL A 136 21.63 2.06 7.06
N LYS A 137 21.90 0.87 7.57
CA LYS A 137 23.10 0.08 7.27
C LYS A 137 22.77 -1.21 6.50
N ALA A 138 21.50 -1.61 6.54
CA ALA A 138 21.00 -2.74 5.77
C ALA A 138 21.10 -2.43 4.27
N GLU A 139 21.35 -3.48 3.49
CA GLU A 139 21.29 -3.38 2.05
C GLU A 139 19.87 -3.07 1.58
N ILE A 140 19.69 -2.06 0.73
CA ILE A 140 18.40 -1.71 0.13
C ILE A 140 18.37 -2.18 -1.31
N CYS A 141 17.49 -3.14 -1.60
CA CYS A 141 17.34 -3.73 -2.92
C CYS A 141 15.94 -3.51 -3.48
N GLN A 142 15.85 -3.39 -4.80
CA GLN A 142 14.58 -3.35 -5.52
C GLN A 142 14.53 -4.45 -6.57
N LEU A 143 13.48 -5.27 -6.53
CA LEU A 143 13.22 -6.28 -7.54
C LEU A 143 12.20 -5.74 -8.53
N THR A 144 12.65 -5.47 -9.74
CA THR A 144 11.80 -5.05 -10.85
C THR A 144 11.13 -6.26 -11.51
N GLY A 145 9.94 -6.05 -12.10
CA GLY A 145 9.24 -7.10 -12.86
C GLY A 145 8.30 -7.99 -12.04
N MET A 146 8.10 -7.73 -10.73
CA MET A 146 7.12 -8.44 -9.89
C MET A 146 5.77 -7.70 -9.83
N SER A 147 5.65 -6.51 -10.41
CA SER A 147 4.41 -5.74 -10.43
C SER A 147 3.36 -6.40 -11.32
N GLY A 148 2.12 -6.50 -10.82
CA GLY A 148 0.95 -6.84 -11.62
C GLY A 148 0.38 -5.65 -12.41
N HIS A 149 0.92 -4.45 -12.23
CA HIS A 149 0.53 -3.27 -12.98
C HIS A 149 1.18 -3.25 -14.36
N ALA A 150 0.44 -2.80 -15.37
CA ALA A 150 0.98 -2.59 -16.68
C ALA A 150 1.98 -1.42 -16.68
N ASP A 151 3.07 -1.59 -17.42
CA ASP A 151 3.97 -0.48 -17.78
C ASP A 151 3.35 0.41 -18.89
N LYS A 152 4.09 1.44 -19.30
CA LYS A 152 3.64 2.36 -20.37
C LYS A 152 3.21 1.59 -21.64
N ASP A 153 4.01 0.62 -22.05
CA ASP A 153 3.75 -0.13 -23.28
C ASP A 153 2.53 -1.06 -23.12
N GLY A 154 2.35 -1.63 -21.94
CA GLY A 154 1.16 -2.40 -21.59
C GLY A 154 -0.10 -1.56 -21.62
N LEU A 155 -0.06 -0.36 -21.05
CA LEU A 155 -1.19 0.60 -21.08
C LEU A 155 -1.50 1.04 -22.52
N LEU A 156 -0.48 1.32 -23.34
CA LEU A 156 -0.67 1.67 -24.74
C LEU A 156 -1.25 0.50 -25.56
N ARG A 157 -0.77 -0.73 -25.35
CA ARG A 157 -1.38 -1.91 -25.97
C ARG A 157 -2.85 -2.07 -25.58
N TRP A 158 -3.16 -1.87 -24.29
CA TRP A 158 -4.52 -1.99 -23.79
C TRP A 158 -5.45 -0.95 -24.42
N VAL A 159 -5.08 0.33 -24.44
CA VAL A 159 -5.93 1.39 -25.00
C VAL A 159 -6.07 1.29 -26.51
N ASN A 160 -5.06 0.77 -27.23
CA ASN A 160 -5.13 0.54 -28.67
C ASN A 160 -5.88 -0.76 -29.05
N ALA A 161 -6.19 -1.64 -28.08
CA ALA A 161 -6.96 -2.85 -28.32
C ALA A 161 -8.47 -2.60 -28.43
N PHE A 162 -8.97 -1.41 -28.12
CA PHE A 162 -10.37 -1.07 -28.33
C PHE A 162 -10.69 -1.03 -29.83
N THR A 163 -11.75 -1.72 -30.25
CA THR A 163 -12.22 -1.75 -31.65
C THR A 163 -12.59 -0.35 -32.14
N GLU A 164 -13.25 0.43 -31.30
CA GLU A 164 -13.54 1.83 -31.51
C GLU A 164 -12.77 2.66 -30.48
N LYS A 165 -12.09 3.71 -30.94
CA LYS A 165 -11.37 4.58 -30.01
C LYS A 165 -12.33 5.19 -29.01
N PRO A 166 -11.98 5.16 -27.70
CA PRO A 166 -12.78 5.84 -26.68
C PRO A 166 -12.83 7.34 -26.98
N ARG A 167 -13.99 7.95 -26.79
CA ARG A 167 -14.20 9.38 -27.05
C ARG A 167 -13.33 10.27 -26.17
N ARG A 168 -12.95 9.78 -24.99
CA ARG A 168 -12.03 10.43 -24.07
C ARG A 168 -11.30 9.43 -23.18
N VAL A 169 -10.04 9.70 -22.92
CA VAL A 169 -9.20 8.94 -22.00
C VAL A 169 -8.82 9.85 -20.82
N PHE A 170 -9.14 9.42 -19.61
CA PHE A 170 -8.72 10.08 -18.38
C PHE A 170 -7.51 9.34 -17.80
N VAL A 171 -6.39 10.04 -17.66
CA VAL A 171 -5.18 9.53 -17.01
C VAL A 171 -5.23 9.98 -15.56
N ILE A 172 -5.21 9.02 -14.64
CA ILE A 172 -5.34 9.27 -13.19
C ILE A 172 -4.41 8.36 -12.40
N HIS A 173 -4.12 8.74 -11.15
CA HIS A 173 -3.29 7.97 -10.22
C HIS A 173 -1.81 7.89 -10.57
N GLY A 174 -1.24 8.96 -11.12
CA GLY A 174 0.17 9.09 -11.41
C GLY A 174 0.79 10.34 -10.78
N GLU A 175 2.10 10.48 -10.98
CA GLU A 175 2.79 11.74 -10.71
C GLU A 175 2.48 12.72 -11.84
N ASP A 176 2.27 13.99 -11.52
CA ASP A 176 1.81 15.04 -12.44
C ASP A 176 2.59 15.08 -13.76
N GLU A 177 3.92 15.04 -13.71
CA GLU A 177 4.75 15.02 -14.91
C GLU A 177 4.59 13.73 -15.74
N VAL A 178 4.42 12.60 -15.07
CA VAL A 178 4.25 11.29 -15.73
C VAL A 178 2.89 11.20 -16.40
N GLU A 179 1.84 11.66 -15.71
CA GLU A 179 0.48 11.72 -16.28
C GLU A 179 0.43 12.61 -17.51
N ASN A 180 1.00 13.81 -17.44
CA ASN A 180 1.00 14.74 -18.57
C ASN A 180 1.79 14.19 -19.77
N ARG A 181 2.96 13.60 -19.55
CA ARG A 181 3.72 12.94 -20.63
C ARG A 181 2.95 11.77 -21.26
N PHE A 182 2.17 11.06 -20.47
CA PHE A 182 1.34 9.97 -20.99
C PHE A 182 0.15 10.51 -21.78
N VAL A 183 -0.47 11.61 -21.34
CA VAL A 183 -1.49 12.36 -22.11
C VAL A 183 -0.94 12.81 -23.46
N ASP A 184 0.28 13.38 -23.51
CA ASP A 184 0.94 13.78 -24.75
C ASP A 184 1.11 12.57 -25.69
N THR A 185 1.62 11.45 -25.17
CA THR A 185 1.79 10.20 -25.93
C THR A 185 0.46 9.69 -26.50
N LEU A 186 -0.62 9.73 -25.72
CA LEU A 186 -1.95 9.34 -26.19
C LEU A 186 -2.49 10.28 -27.25
N THR A 187 -2.25 11.59 -27.10
CA THR A 187 -2.68 12.62 -28.05
C THR A 187 -1.95 12.48 -29.40
N GLU A 188 -0.65 12.20 -29.39
CA GLU A 188 0.14 11.87 -30.58
C GLU A 188 -0.40 10.64 -31.33
N GLN A 189 -0.98 9.68 -30.60
CA GLN A 189 -1.65 8.51 -31.19
C GLN A 189 -3.12 8.76 -31.59
N GLY A 190 -3.57 10.02 -31.52
CA GLY A 190 -4.91 10.43 -31.92
C GLY A 190 -6.02 10.11 -30.94
N PHE A 191 -5.71 9.96 -29.63
CA PHE A 191 -6.71 9.90 -28.58
C PHE A 191 -7.02 11.29 -28.03
N THR A 192 -8.24 11.52 -27.61
CA THR A 192 -8.60 12.70 -26.81
C THR A 192 -8.36 12.36 -25.33
N ALA A 193 -7.21 12.77 -24.80
CA ALA A 193 -6.79 12.44 -23.45
C ALA A 193 -6.66 13.67 -22.54
N CYS A 194 -6.81 13.50 -21.25
CA CYS A 194 -6.51 14.52 -20.23
C CYS A 194 -6.16 13.88 -18.88
N ALA A 195 -5.40 14.62 -18.05
CA ALA A 195 -5.09 14.28 -16.66
C ALA A 195 -5.79 15.29 -15.75
N PRO A 196 -7.00 14.98 -15.25
CA PRO A 196 -7.76 15.92 -14.43
C PRO A 196 -7.18 16.03 -13.03
N TYR A 197 -7.04 17.26 -12.54
CA TYR A 197 -6.64 17.50 -11.16
C TYR A 197 -7.75 17.19 -10.15
N ASN A 198 -7.37 17.14 -8.88
CA ASN A 198 -8.29 16.86 -7.78
C ASN A 198 -9.46 17.85 -7.73
N GLY A 199 -10.67 17.32 -7.60
CA GLY A 199 -11.91 18.11 -7.59
C GLY A 199 -12.49 18.43 -8.98
N ALA A 200 -11.87 17.98 -10.08
CA ALA A 200 -12.44 18.10 -11.42
C ALA A 200 -13.78 17.36 -11.52
N GLN A 201 -14.75 17.97 -12.18
CA GLN A 201 -16.07 17.38 -12.42
C GLN A 201 -16.34 17.30 -13.93
N TRP A 202 -16.79 16.16 -14.38
CA TRP A 202 -17.07 15.88 -15.78
C TRP A 202 -18.46 15.29 -15.95
N ALA A 203 -19.23 15.84 -16.87
CA ALA A 203 -20.46 15.21 -17.33
C ALA A 203 -20.11 14.24 -18.46
N ILE A 204 -20.48 12.97 -18.30
CA ILE A 204 -20.28 11.92 -19.31
C ILE A 204 -21.64 11.55 -19.88
N GLY A 205 -21.80 11.71 -21.18
CA GLY A 205 -23.04 11.41 -21.90
C GLY A 205 -22.79 10.75 -23.25
N ALA A 206 -23.86 10.52 -24.01
CA ALA A 206 -23.79 9.90 -25.34
C ALA A 206 -22.92 10.70 -26.31
N GLU A 207 -22.88 12.02 -26.18
CA GLU A 207 -22.09 12.91 -27.04
C GLU A 207 -20.62 13.08 -26.60
N GLY A 208 -20.22 12.46 -25.48
CA GLY A 208 -18.87 12.52 -24.98
C GLY A 208 -18.77 13.01 -23.54
N ALA A 209 -17.61 13.55 -23.16
CA ALA A 209 -17.34 14.06 -21.82
C ALA A 209 -17.06 15.57 -21.85
N VAL A 210 -17.78 16.33 -21.05
CA VAL A 210 -17.67 17.79 -20.92
C VAL A 210 -17.18 18.13 -19.52
N CYS A 211 -16.12 18.96 -19.43
CA CYS A 211 -15.65 19.46 -18.14
C CYS A 211 -16.66 20.50 -17.60
N LEU A 212 -17.22 20.21 -16.42
CA LEU A 212 -18.12 21.13 -15.71
C LEU A 212 -17.34 22.03 -14.76
N GLN A 213 -16.26 21.47 -14.18
CA GLN A 213 -15.40 22.17 -13.24
C GLN A 213 -13.99 21.67 -13.41
N GLU A 214 -13.04 22.57 -13.56
CA GLU A 214 -11.62 22.21 -13.54
C GLU A 214 -11.18 21.90 -12.10
N GLY A 215 -10.29 20.90 -11.98
CA GLY A 215 -9.68 20.57 -10.70
C GLY A 215 -8.52 21.51 -10.35
N THR A 216 -8.06 21.44 -9.12
CA THR A 216 -6.92 22.18 -8.64
C THR A 216 -5.73 21.27 -8.39
N LYS A 217 -4.55 21.70 -8.85
CA LYS A 217 -3.31 21.01 -8.56
C LYS A 217 -3.04 21.11 -7.05
N VAL A 218 -3.10 19.98 -6.36
CA VAL A 218 -2.73 19.92 -4.94
C VAL A 218 -1.22 20.02 -4.86
N ARG A 219 -0.70 21.12 -4.32
CA ARG A 219 0.71 21.23 -3.96
C ARG A 219 0.96 20.28 -2.80
N VAL A 220 1.71 19.22 -3.04
CA VAL A 220 2.29 18.45 -1.96
C VAL A 220 3.40 19.32 -1.37
N GLU A 221 3.13 19.99 -0.24
CA GLU A 221 4.18 20.65 0.51
C GLU A 221 5.21 19.59 0.89
N GLN A 222 6.37 19.66 0.28
CA GLN A 222 7.53 18.91 0.77
C GLN A 222 7.74 19.35 2.22
N ARG A 223 7.58 18.43 3.13
CA ARG A 223 7.80 18.65 4.56
C ARG A 223 9.30 18.87 4.82
N THR A 224 9.81 19.99 4.35
CA THR A 224 11.11 20.50 4.77
C THR A 224 10.89 21.41 5.98
N GLY A 225 11.42 21.03 7.12
CA GLY A 225 11.54 21.98 8.21
C GLY A 225 11.03 21.51 9.56
N GLU A 226 12.00 21.34 10.35
CA GLU A 226 12.00 20.99 11.77
C GLU A 226 11.20 21.97 12.65
N GLY A 227 10.57 21.42 13.66
CA GLY A 227 10.35 22.07 14.96
C GLY A 227 9.07 22.88 15.16
N ALA A 228 8.65 23.74 14.23
CA ALA A 228 7.52 24.66 14.46
C ALA A 228 6.13 24.03 14.23
N ASN A 229 6.05 22.86 13.62
CA ASN A 229 4.81 22.26 13.12
C ASN A 229 4.27 21.09 13.97
N ARG A 230 4.94 20.74 15.08
CA ARG A 230 4.51 19.59 15.90
C ARG A 230 3.16 19.83 16.60
N ALA A 231 2.97 21.02 17.16
CA ALA A 231 1.74 21.39 17.84
C ALA A 231 0.56 21.50 16.85
N ALA A 232 0.80 22.16 15.69
CA ALA A 232 -0.20 22.27 14.62
C ALA A 232 -0.57 20.89 14.03
N THR A 233 0.40 19.99 13.84
CA THR A 233 0.16 18.63 13.32
C THR A 233 -0.63 17.76 14.34
N VAL A 234 -0.33 17.87 15.62
CA VAL A 234 -1.04 17.14 16.68
C VAL A 234 -2.48 17.66 16.80
N PHE A 235 -2.67 18.96 16.77
CA PHE A 235 -3.99 19.58 16.78
C PHE A 235 -4.82 19.19 15.54
N GLN A 236 -4.24 19.20 14.36
CA GLN A 236 -4.92 18.74 13.13
C GLN A 236 -5.30 17.26 13.18
N ARG A 237 -4.47 16.43 13.80
CA ARG A 237 -4.80 15.01 14.05
C ARG A 237 -5.98 14.88 15.01
N LEU A 238 -6.01 15.67 16.08
CA LEU A 238 -7.10 15.71 17.03
C LEU A 238 -8.41 16.17 16.34
N LEU A 239 -8.35 17.22 15.55
CA LEU A 239 -9.48 17.74 14.78
C LEU A 239 -10.02 16.69 13.79
N SER A 240 -9.12 15.97 13.11
CA SER A 240 -9.50 14.89 12.21
C SER A 240 -10.15 13.71 12.94
N ALA A 241 -9.67 13.37 14.13
CA ALA A 241 -10.28 12.37 15.00
C ALA A 241 -11.70 12.80 15.44
N GLY A 242 -11.88 14.07 15.80
CA GLY A 242 -13.19 14.64 16.12
C GLY A 242 -14.18 14.56 14.94
N LYS A 243 -13.74 14.93 13.74
CA LYS A 243 -14.56 14.80 12.51
C LYS A 243 -14.91 13.35 12.19
N ARG A 244 -14.03 12.42 12.45
CA ARG A 244 -14.31 10.97 12.32
C ARG A 244 -15.33 10.51 13.34
N LEU A 245 -15.23 10.98 14.59
CA LEU A 245 -16.19 10.66 15.66
C LEU A 245 -17.59 11.13 15.29
N LEU A 246 -17.75 12.35 14.79
CA LEU A 246 -19.04 12.88 14.31
C LEU A 246 -19.66 11.97 13.25
N ARG A 247 -18.89 11.55 12.24
CA ARG A 247 -19.38 10.61 11.21
C ARG A 247 -19.81 9.26 11.80
N VAL A 248 -19.10 8.77 12.82
CA VAL A 248 -19.48 7.52 13.51
C VAL A 248 -20.79 7.70 14.26
N ILE A 249 -21.02 8.84 14.89
CA ILE A 249 -22.29 9.18 15.57
C ILE A 249 -23.43 9.20 14.56
N GLU A 250 -23.27 9.92 13.46
CA GLU A 250 -24.26 10.02 12.37
C GLU A 250 -24.60 8.64 11.78
N HIS A 251 -23.59 7.80 11.56
CA HIS A 251 -23.79 6.44 11.02
C HIS A 251 -24.54 5.50 11.99
N ASN A 252 -24.54 5.80 13.28
CA ASN A 252 -25.25 5.02 14.28
C ASN A 252 -26.64 5.60 14.63
N GLU A 253 -27.16 6.55 13.85
CA GLU A 253 -28.52 7.03 13.97
C GLU A 253 -29.51 5.87 13.82
N GLY A 254 -30.42 5.71 14.78
CA GLY A 254 -31.36 4.58 14.81
C GLY A 254 -30.83 3.29 15.46
N GLY A 255 -29.61 3.29 16.00
CA GLY A 255 -29.05 2.18 16.78
C GLY A 255 -29.81 1.91 18.08
N ALA A 256 -29.51 0.76 18.72
CA ALA A 256 -30.17 0.38 19.98
C ALA A 256 -29.88 1.40 21.09
N ASN A 257 -30.93 1.90 21.77
CA ASN A 257 -30.84 2.97 22.78
C ASN A 257 -29.79 2.67 23.87
N LYS A 258 -29.65 1.40 24.27
CA LYS A 258 -28.67 0.99 25.29
C LYS A 258 -27.22 1.18 24.83
N ASP A 259 -26.94 0.89 23.56
CA ASP A 259 -25.60 1.01 23.00
C ASP A 259 -25.26 2.47 22.72
N LEU A 260 -26.24 3.25 22.25
CA LEU A 260 -26.11 4.70 22.05
C LEU A 260 -25.87 5.43 23.38
N ALA A 261 -26.58 5.06 24.45
CA ALA A 261 -26.35 5.62 25.79
C ALA A 261 -24.95 5.35 26.27
N LYS A 262 -24.47 4.10 26.18
CA LYS A 262 -23.11 3.73 26.56
C LYS A 262 -22.04 4.47 25.74
N PHE A 263 -22.28 4.68 24.44
CA PHE A 263 -21.38 5.41 23.59
C PHE A 263 -21.34 6.91 23.96
N ALA A 264 -22.50 7.50 24.26
CA ALA A 264 -22.60 8.88 24.73
C ALA A 264 -21.83 9.07 26.06
N ASP A 265 -21.98 8.15 27.00
CA ASP A 265 -21.25 8.19 28.29
C ASP A 265 -19.72 8.15 28.08
N GLN A 266 -19.24 7.35 27.15
CA GLN A 266 -17.81 7.29 26.82
C GLN A 266 -17.29 8.61 26.23
N ILE A 267 -18.07 9.25 25.35
CA ILE A 267 -17.71 10.55 24.78
C ILE A 267 -17.69 11.62 25.86
N ASN A 268 -18.73 11.68 26.72
CA ASN A 268 -18.82 12.65 27.81
C ASN A 268 -17.65 12.49 28.78
N ALA A 269 -17.32 11.26 29.20
CA ALA A 269 -16.18 11.00 30.06
C ALA A 269 -14.84 11.44 29.43
N LEU A 270 -14.72 11.34 28.09
CA LEU A 270 -13.55 11.84 27.39
C LEU A 270 -13.52 13.38 27.36
N CYS A 271 -14.65 14.03 27.13
CA CYS A 271 -14.79 15.49 27.17
C CYS A 271 -14.45 16.02 28.55
N ASP A 272 -15.05 15.47 29.61
CA ASP A 272 -14.80 15.89 31.02
C ASP A 272 -13.32 15.77 31.42
N LYS A 273 -12.63 14.76 30.88
CA LYS A 273 -11.20 14.57 31.13
C LYS A 273 -10.32 15.66 30.50
N TRP A 274 -10.73 16.23 29.37
CA TRP A 274 -9.90 17.13 28.55
C TRP A 274 -10.43 18.56 28.49
N ASP A 275 -11.64 18.82 28.98
CA ASP A 275 -12.21 20.17 29.13
C ASP A 275 -11.58 20.80 30.39
N ARG A 276 -10.55 21.63 30.18
CA ARG A 276 -9.77 22.33 31.23
C ARG A 276 -9.95 23.82 31.08
#